data_886bc33658ed1f1cb7e2d8e55ce3d33c
#
_entry.id   886bc33658ed1f1cb7e2d8e55ce3d33c
#
_cell.length_a   1.000
_cell.length_b   1.000
_cell.length_c   1.000
_cell.angle_alpha   90.00
_cell.angle_beta   90.00
_cell.angle_gamma   90.00
#
_symmetry.space_group_name_H-M   'P 1'
#
loop_
_entity.id
_entity.type
_entity.pdbx_description
1 polymer ?
#
loop_
_entity_poly.entity_id
_entity_poly.type
_entity_poly.pdbx_seq_one_letter_code
_entity_poly.pdbx_strand_id
1 'polypeptide(L)'
;MRTFPELSRRRFLLGASSLALFAGLAPVRNARAAPKLDGYPFTLGVASGDPWPDGFVIWTRLAPKPLHEHGGMPMLAVPVKWQVAEDERFGKIVQSGEHLARPELGHSVHVEVSGLKPSRPYWYRFFVEGGEASAIGTVRTAPRASDTPGRLRIAVAGCQAYFHGWFDAYRHISEEPGLDVLFHYGDYIYEGSEAAARKSGYQIRDASGDVVERLHHGDELYTLDDYRRRYAQYKSDADLQAAHASVAFIASFDDHEVDNDWNGIWDQDRTPPELFALRRFHAMQAWYENSPVRRTQFPRADGGTAYFRRLDYGNLLRMHVLDTRSYRSNQICPNPKALAKCRFEQGKDSSILGPAQEAWLHSGLDAGKRWNLIAQQVWVMPLQGREPEGGLHGPYEDKWDGFPDSRRRLIQGISDRKLTNVVIATGDAHMNAVAEVPLRDDERDGPAVATEFLATSISSNGDGAVDSPSVRRFSQADNPFLKLIDNLRGYHTYDITATEWRTDIKVMDQVQRKGGRLSTRASFIVEPHAPKLHRA
;
A
#
# COMPACT_ATOMS: atom_id res chain seq x y z
N MET A 1 -8.74 -22.90 -44.13
CA MET A 1 -7.28 -22.80 -44.29
C MET A 1 -6.99 -21.70 -45.30
N ARG A 2 -6.55 -20.52 -44.85
CA ARG A 2 -6.04 -19.47 -45.75
C ARG A 2 -4.56 -19.34 -45.45
N THR A 3 -3.74 -19.65 -46.45
CA THR A 3 -2.27 -19.58 -46.40
C THR A 3 -1.82 -18.12 -46.45
N PHE A 4 -0.95 -17.73 -45.53
CA PHE A 4 -0.24 -16.44 -45.57
C PHE A 4 0.89 -16.49 -46.59
N PRO A 5 1.13 -15.43 -47.40
CA PRO A 5 2.22 -15.42 -48.39
C PRO A 5 3.57 -15.18 -47.70
N GLU A 6 4.56 -15.99 -48.06
CA GLU A 6 5.96 -15.85 -47.61
C GLU A 6 6.56 -14.52 -48.09
N LEU A 7 7.12 -13.76 -47.13
CA LEU A 7 7.88 -12.54 -47.41
C LEU A 7 9.28 -12.91 -47.93
N SER A 8 9.55 -12.58 -49.20
CA SER A 8 10.85 -12.86 -49.82
C SER A 8 11.98 -11.99 -49.29
N ARG A 9 13.18 -12.59 -49.14
CA ARG A 9 14.43 -11.94 -48.67
C ARG A 9 14.80 -10.63 -49.37
N ARG A 10 14.31 -10.41 -50.60
CA ARG A 10 14.52 -9.17 -51.38
C ARG A 10 13.76 -7.95 -50.83
N ARG A 11 12.62 -8.13 -50.16
CA ARG A 11 11.87 -7.02 -49.56
C ARG A 11 12.44 -6.58 -48.20
N PHE A 12 13.18 -7.46 -47.52
CA PHE A 12 13.89 -7.12 -46.29
C PHE A 12 15.10 -6.22 -46.53
N LEU A 13 15.78 -6.37 -47.67
CA LEU A 13 16.95 -5.55 -48.01
C LEU A 13 16.58 -4.15 -48.52
N LEU A 14 15.38 -3.94 -49.06
CA LEU A 14 14.91 -2.60 -49.45
C LEU A 14 14.40 -1.77 -48.27
N GLY A 15 14.01 -2.40 -47.15
CA GLY A 15 13.64 -1.72 -45.92
C GLY A 15 14.86 -1.25 -45.09
N ALA A 16 16.01 -1.91 -45.25
CA ALA A 16 17.24 -1.56 -44.51
C ALA A 16 17.98 -0.35 -45.11
N SER A 17 17.76 -0.03 -46.39
CA SER A 17 18.43 1.10 -47.06
C SER A 17 17.78 2.47 -46.75
N SER A 18 16.57 2.50 -46.24
CA SER A 18 15.87 3.74 -45.85
C SER A 18 16.15 4.18 -44.42
N LEU A 19 16.77 3.32 -43.58
CA LEU A 19 17.19 3.68 -42.21
C LEU A 19 18.56 4.36 -42.14
N ALA A 20 19.36 4.33 -43.21
CA ALA A 20 20.73 4.89 -43.21
C ALA A 20 20.78 6.40 -43.51
N LEU A 21 19.68 7.02 -43.92
CA LEU A 21 19.64 8.47 -44.22
C LEU A 21 19.18 9.35 -43.04
N PHE A 22 18.82 8.76 -41.87
CA PHE A 22 18.47 9.53 -40.67
C PHE A 22 19.60 9.65 -39.63
N ALA A 23 20.78 9.15 -39.92
CA ALA A 23 21.94 9.20 -39.02
C ALA A 23 22.71 10.55 -39.01
N GLY A 24 22.19 11.56 -39.70
CA GLY A 24 22.88 12.84 -39.86
C GLY A 24 22.19 14.07 -39.23
N LEU A 25 21.01 13.90 -38.67
CA LEU A 25 20.35 14.96 -37.89
C LEU A 25 20.72 14.76 -36.43
N ALA A 26 21.80 15.43 -35.99
CA ALA A 26 22.01 15.67 -34.55
C ALA A 26 20.67 16.21 -34.00
N PRO A 27 20.14 15.67 -32.88
CA PRO A 27 18.95 16.24 -32.28
C PRO A 27 19.30 17.69 -31.95
N VAL A 28 18.70 18.63 -32.66
CA VAL A 28 18.65 20.03 -32.20
C VAL A 28 17.94 19.95 -30.86
N ARG A 29 18.72 19.84 -29.79
CA ARG A 29 18.26 20.14 -28.44
C ARG A 29 17.88 21.62 -28.47
N ASN A 30 16.65 21.91 -28.88
CA ASN A 30 16.02 23.14 -28.47
C ASN A 30 15.97 23.07 -26.94
N ALA A 31 16.99 23.62 -26.29
CA ALA A 31 16.96 23.96 -24.89
C ALA A 31 15.85 25.01 -24.72
N ARG A 32 14.58 24.55 -24.73
CA ARG A 32 13.50 25.39 -24.23
C ARG A 32 13.85 25.62 -22.77
N ALA A 33 14.00 26.89 -22.41
CA ALA A 33 14.08 27.29 -21.01
C ALA A 33 12.93 26.60 -20.26
N ALA A 34 13.21 26.04 -19.08
CA ALA A 34 12.18 25.43 -18.28
C ALA A 34 11.05 26.48 -18.08
N PRO A 35 9.76 26.09 -18.22
CA PRO A 35 8.68 27.03 -18.06
C PRO A 35 8.73 27.61 -16.63
N LYS A 36 8.53 28.92 -16.51
CA LYS A 36 8.43 29.58 -15.20
C LYS A 36 7.18 29.07 -14.51
N LEU A 37 7.35 28.38 -13.39
CA LEU A 37 6.26 27.86 -12.58
C LEU A 37 5.69 28.96 -11.67
N ASP A 38 4.40 28.92 -11.40
CA ASP A 38 3.70 29.85 -10.52
C ASP A 38 3.74 29.35 -9.06
N GLY A 39 4.92 29.44 -8.44
CA GLY A 39 5.17 29.05 -7.07
C GLY A 39 6.11 27.86 -6.92
N TYR A 40 6.31 27.45 -5.66
CA TYR A 40 7.12 26.28 -5.30
C TYR A 40 6.47 24.99 -5.80
N PRO A 41 7.15 24.18 -6.61
CA PRO A 41 6.48 23.05 -7.28
C PRO A 41 6.39 21.77 -6.45
N PHE A 42 7.25 21.59 -5.43
CA PHE A 42 7.35 20.33 -4.66
C PHE A 42 6.44 20.31 -3.43
N THR A 43 5.25 20.91 -3.53
CA THR A 43 4.29 21.07 -2.42
C THR A 43 3.78 19.74 -1.85
N LEU A 44 3.89 18.65 -2.60
CA LEU A 44 3.48 17.29 -2.20
C LEU A 44 4.63 16.48 -1.61
N GLY A 45 5.80 17.12 -1.38
CA GLY A 45 6.96 16.49 -0.79
C GLY A 45 7.70 15.52 -1.71
N VAL A 46 8.45 14.64 -1.09
CA VAL A 46 9.24 13.58 -1.73
C VAL A 46 8.94 12.24 -1.08
N ALA A 47 9.14 11.14 -1.80
CA ALA A 47 8.97 9.80 -1.28
C ALA A 47 9.97 8.83 -1.89
N SER A 48 10.22 7.72 -1.22
CA SER A 48 10.97 6.59 -1.77
C SER A 48 10.23 5.28 -1.53
N GLY A 49 10.55 4.26 -2.33
CA GLY A 49 9.90 2.97 -2.19
C GLY A 49 10.62 1.81 -2.88
N ASP A 50 10.05 0.63 -2.69
CA ASP A 50 10.50 -0.64 -3.28
C ASP A 50 12.03 -0.81 -3.26
N PRO A 51 12.69 -0.79 -2.07
CA PRO A 51 14.14 -0.89 -1.97
C PRO A 51 14.62 -2.28 -2.39
N TRP A 52 15.64 -2.27 -3.27
CA TRP A 52 16.38 -3.46 -3.72
C TRP A 52 17.82 -3.39 -3.22
N PRO A 53 18.61 -4.49 -3.35
CA PRO A 53 19.99 -4.49 -2.91
C PRO A 53 20.88 -3.46 -3.61
N ASP A 54 20.53 -3.09 -4.83
CA ASP A 54 21.31 -2.16 -5.66
C ASP A 54 20.57 -0.85 -5.97
N GLY A 55 19.37 -0.61 -5.35
CA GLY A 55 18.64 0.61 -5.64
C GLY A 55 17.26 0.69 -5.01
N PHE A 56 16.49 1.68 -5.43
CA PHE A 56 15.15 2.01 -4.93
C PHE A 56 14.46 2.95 -5.93
N VAL A 57 13.19 3.22 -5.71
CA VAL A 57 12.46 4.29 -6.39
C VAL A 57 12.55 5.56 -5.57
N ILE A 58 12.81 6.71 -6.20
CA ILE A 58 12.58 8.04 -5.63
C ILE A 58 11.47 8.74 -6.41
N TRP A 59 10.64 9.46 -5.69
CA TRP A 59 9.41 10.05 -6.20
C TRP A 59 9.25 11.51 -5.76
N THR A 60 8.68 12.30 -6.64
CA THR A 60 8.05 13.59 -6.34
C THR A 60 6.96 13.88 -7.38
N ARG A 61 6.16 14.93 -7.16
CA ARG A 61 5.17 15.43 -8.12
C ARG A 61 5.17 16.95 -8.12
N LEU A 62 5.23 17.54 -9.30
CA LEU A 62 5.12 19.00 -9.43
C LEU A 62 3.66 19.41 -9.33
N ALA A 63 3.33 20.22 -8.33
CA ALA A 63 1.98 20.71 -8.08
C ALA A 63 2.01 22.04 -7.30
N PRO A 64 2.40 23.17 -7.92
CA PRO A 64 2.48 24.45 -7.20
C PRO A 64 1.15 24.89 -6.58
N LYS A 65 0.03 24.41 -7.11
CA LYS A 65 -1.33 24.62 -6.58
C LYS A 65 -2.06 23.27 -6.54
N PRO A 66 -1.81 22.43 -5.53
CA PRO A 66 -2.14 21.00 -5.55
C PRO A 66 -3.63 20.67 -5.76
N LEU A 67 -4.54 21.51 -5.29
CA LEU A 67 -5.99 21.30 -5.43
C LEU A 67 -6.59 21.92 -6.71
N HIS A 68 -5.80 22.68 -7.49
CA HIS A 68 -6.23 23.18 -8.78
C HIS A 68 -6.13 22.11 -9.86
N GLU A 69 -6.80 22.37 -10.99
CA GLU A 69 -6.69 21.54 -12.19
C GLU A 69 -5.22 21.35 -12.58
N HIS A 70 -4.84 20.12 -12.88
CA HIS A 70 -3.45 19.71 -13.17
C HIS A 70 -2.42 20.08 -12.09
N GLY A 71 -2.83 20.36 -10.84
CA GLY A 71 -1.94 20.84 -9.78
C GLY A 71 -1.39 22.24 -9.99
N GLY A 72 -2.01 23.04 -10.85
CA GLY A 72 -1.52 24.36 -11.26
C GLY A 72 -0.34 24.31 -12.23
N MET A 73 -0.06 23.16 -12.83
CA MET A 73 1.02 22.99 -13.82
C MET A 73 0.54 23.30 -15.24
N PRO A 74 1.42 23.86 -16.10
CA PRO A 74 1.12 23.99 -17.53
C PRO A 74 1.13 22.60 -18.21
N MET A 75 0.37 22.44 -19.31
CA MET A 75 0.32 21.22 -20.11
C MET A 75 1.57 21.03 -20.97
N LEU A 76 2.73 21.05 -20.31
CA LEU A 76 4.07 20.92 -20.89
C LEU A 76 4.92 19.98 -20.03
N ALA A 77 5.80 19.22 -20.67
CA ALA A 77 6.79 18.42 -19.95
C ALA A 77 7.85 19.34 -19.32
N VAL A 78 8.13 19.14 -18.03
CA VAL A 78 9.09 19.93 -17.25
C VAL A 78 10.29 19.07 -16.87
N PRO A 79 11.53 19.48 -17.22
CA PRO A 79 12.73 18.78 -16.75
C PRO A 79 12.88 18.93 -15.23
N VAL A 80 13.08 17.80 -14.55
CA VAL A 80 13.35 17.72 -13.11
C VAL A 80 14.67 17.02 -12.91
N LYS A 81 15.65 17.73 -12.37
CA LYS A 81 16.95 17.16 -11.98
C LYS A 81 16.83 16.49 -10.63
N TRP A 82 17.58 15.42 -10.41
CA TRP A 82 17.64 14.69 -9.16
C TRP A 82 19.07 14.34 -8.76
N GLN A 83 19.30 14.18 -7.47
CA GLN A 83 20.57 13.78 -6.89
C GLN A 83 20.35 12.73 -5.80
N VAL A 84 21.28 11.76 -5.73
CA VAL A 84 21.41 10.79 -4.64
C VAL A 84 22.80 10.89 -4.06
N ALA A 85 22.92 10.95 -2.73
CA ALA A 85 24.17 11.12 -2.01
C ALA A 85 24.34 10.08 -0.89
N GLU A 86 25.59 9.84 -0.46
CA GLU A 86 25.95 9.03 0.72
C GLU A 86 25.89 9.84 2.03
N ASP A 87 25.55 11.12 1.98
CA ASP A 87 25.43 12.00 3.14
C ASP A 87 24.34 13.05 2.95
N GLU A 88 23.73 13.47 4.07
CA GLU A 88 22.62 14.44 4.10
C GLU A 88 22.98 15.82 3.54
N ARG A 89 24.26 16.22 3.62
CA ARG A 89 24.75 17.52 3.14
C ARG A 89 25.05 17.50 1.64
N PHE A 90 24.89 16.34 0.98
CA PHE A 90 25.24 16.14 -0.43
C PHE A 90 26.70 16.44 -0.77
N GLY A 91 27.62 16.25 0.19
CA GLY A 91 29.05 16.34 -0.03
C GLY A 91 29.58 15.21 -0.91
N LYS A 92 28.90 14.06 -0.91
CA LYS A 92 29.25 12.91 -1.74
C LYS A 92 28.07 12.44 -2.58
N ILE A 93 27.81 13.13 -3.67
CA ILE A 93 26.81 12.74 -4.65
C ILE A 93 27.31 11.49 -5.39
N VAL A 94 26.53 10.41 -5.36
CA VAL A 94 26.86 9.13 -6.02
C VAL A 94 26.15 8.95 -7.34
N GLN A 95 24.97 9.57 -7.49
CA GLN A 95 24.22 9.58 -8.74
C GLN A 95 23.45 10.89 -8.90
N SER A 96 23.23 11.28 -10.13
CA SER A 96 22.39 12.39 -10.52
C SER A 96 21.85 12.17 -11.93
N GLY A 97 20.77 12.84 -12.26
CA GLY A 97 20.19 12.76 -13.59
C GLY A 97 19.04 13.74 -13.76
N GLU A 98 18.31 13.56 -14.84
CA GLU A 98 17.14 14.34 -15.20
C GLU A 98 16.00 13.44 -15.59
N HIS A 99 14.78 13.78 -15.20
CA HIS A 99 13.54 13.12 -15.58
C HIS A 99 12.53 14.15 -16.06
N LEU A 100 11.72 13.81 -17.05
CA LEU A 100 10.68 14.69 -17.55
C LEU A 100 9.37 14.46 -16.78
N ALA A 101 8.97 15.44 -15.97
CA ALA A 101 7.63 15.48 -15.38
C ALA A 101 6.63 15.82 -16.48
N ARG A 102 5.77 14.85 -16.83
CA ARG A 102 4.86 14.92 -17.98
C ARG A 102 3.41 15.13 -17.55
N PRO A 103 2.63 15.95 -18.27
CA PRO A 103 1.21 16.17 -17.96
C PRO A 103 0.38 14.89 -18.02
N GLU A 104 0.72 13.94 -18.92
CA GLU A 104 0.05 12.64 -19.05
C GLU A 104 0.12 11.80 -17.76
N LEU A 105 1.17 12.03 -16.95
CA LEU A 105 1.40 11.40 -15.66
C LEU A 105 1.19 12.35 -14.47
N GLY A 106 0.33 13.37 -14.64
CA GLY A 106 0.06 14.36 -13.58
C GLY A 106 1.29 15.09 -13.07
N HIS A 107 2.35 15.21 -13.90
CA HIS A 107 3.66 15.74 -13.56
C HIS A 107 4.37 15.00 -12.42
N SER A 108 4.06 13.72 -12.21
CA SER A 108 4.83 12.87 -11.30
C SER A 108 6.19 12.48 -11.89
N VAL A 109 7.14 12.26 -11.01
CA VAL A 109 8.52 11.86 -11.32
C VAL A 109 8.80 10.58 -10.58
N HIS A 110 9.10 9.50 -11.31
CA HIS A 110 9.57 8.23 -10.77
C HIS A 110 10.95 7.96 -11.32
N VAL A 111 11.95 7.86 -10.45
CA VAL A 111 13.30 7.49 -10.84
C VAL A 111 13.67 6.17 -10.17
N GLU A 112 13.85 5.13 -10.98
CA GLU A 112 14.38 3.86 -10.52
C GLU A 112 15.90 3.96 -10.45
N VAL A 113 16.43 4.30 -9.27
CA VAL A 113 17.86 4.36 -9.00
C VAL A 113 18.41 2.94 -8.89
N SER A 114 19.55 2.66 -9.53
CA SER A 114 20.21 1.34 -9.51
C SER A 114 21.74 1.48 -9.47
N GLY A 115 22.46 0.39 -9.20
CA GLY A 115 23.93 0.40 -9.14
C GLY A 115 24.50 0.93 -7.82
N LEU A 116 23.69 1.03 -6.78
CA LEU A 116 24.10 1.43 -5.44
C LEU A 116 24.64 0.24 -4.62
N LYS A 117 25.28 0.54 -3.49
CA LYS A 117 25.73 -0.49 -2.54
C LYS A 117 24.58 -0.95 -1.65
N PRO A 118 24.47 -2.25 -1.34
CA PRO A 118 23.43 -2.81 -0.49
C PRO A 118 23.59 -2.42 0.98
N SER A 119 22.47 -2.50 1.73
CA SER A 119 22.39 -2.28 3.18
C SER A 119 22.91 -0.93 3.63
N ARG A 120 22.74 0.12 2.82
CA ARG A 120 23.25 1.47 3.10
C ARG A 120 22.18 2.53 3.04
N PRO A 121 22.23 3.57 3.90
CA PRO A 121 21.40 4.75 3.78
C PRO A 121 21.91 5.62 2.63
N TYR A 122 20.97 6.31 1.99
CA TYR A 122 21.18 7.33 0.97
C TYR A 122 20.19 8.46 1.18
N TRP A 123 20.58 9.67 0.73
CA TRP A 123 19.76 10.88 0.74
C TRP A 123 19.48 11.30 -0.68
N TYR A 124 18.30 11.82 -0.96
CA TYR A 124 17.92 12.24 -2.31
C TYR A 124 17.12 13.55 -2.28
N ARG A 125 17.17 14.28 -3.40
CA ARG A 125 16.42 15.52 -3.60
C ARG A 125 16.20 15.79 -5.08
N PHE A 126 15.25 16.71 -5.37
CA PHE A 126 14.89 17.12 -6.72
C PHE A 126 15.03 18.63 -6.91
N PHE A 127 15.16 19.04 -8.17
CA PHE A 127 15.29 20.45 -8.56
C PHE A 127 14.55 20.69 -9.87
N VAL A 128 13.93 21.89 -9.98
CA VAL A 128 13.56 22.49 -11.25
C VAL A 128 14.51 23.65 -11.51
N GLU A 129 14.96 23.84 -12.75
CA GLU A 129 15.94 24.86 -13.10
C GLU A 129 15.47 26.25 -12.67
N GLY A 130 16.34 26.98 -11.96
CA GLY A 130 16.05 28.31 -11.42
C GLY A 130 15.11 28.34 -10.20
N GLY A 131 14.69 27.18 -9.67
CA GLY A 131 13.82 27.06 -8.49
C GLY A 131 14.54 26.54 -7.24
N GLU A 132 13.83 26.54 -6.13
CA GLU A 132 14.27 25.91 -4.88
C GLU A 132 14.31 24.39 -5.02
N ALA A 133 15.18 23.74 -4.22
CA ALA A 133 15.21 22.29 -4.10
C ALA A 133 13.96 21.76 -3.38
N SER A 134 13.61 20.51 -3.64
CA SER A 134 12.66 19.77 -2.81
C SER A 134 13.17 19.59 -1.38
N ALA A 135 12.31 19.12 -0.48
CA ALA A 135 12.75 18.49 0.77
C ALA A 135 13.78 17.37 0.47
N ILE A 136 14.60 17.04 1.48
CA ILE A 136 15.53 15.91 1.41
C ILE A 136 14.80 14.67 1.89
N GLY A 137 14.86 13.59 1.11
CA GLY A 137 14.38 12.28 1.52
C GLY A 137 15.54 11.34 1.87
N THR A 138 15.24 10.36 2.73
CA THR A 138 16.16 9.31 3.15
C THR A 138 15.62 7.95 2.75
N VAL A 139 16.50 7.04 2.35
CA VAL A 139 16.14 5.68 1.97
C VAL A 139 17.31 4.74 2.21
N ARG A 140 17.02 3.49 2.55
CA ARG A 140 18.03 2.44 2.70
C ARG A 140 17.86 1.38 1.62
N THR A 141 18.96 0.98 0.95
CA THR A 141 18.97 -0.18 0.05
C THR A 141 18.78 -1.48 0.86
N ALA A 142 18.09 -2.45 0.27
CA ALA A 142 17.95 -3.77 0.87
C ALA A 142 19.29 -4.52 0.95
N PRO A 143 19.45 -5.51 1.83
CA PRO A 143 20.58 -6.44 1.80
C PRO A 143 20.52 -7.35 0.57
N ARG A 144 21.67 -7.90 0.13
CA ARG A 144 21.70 -8.92 -0.93
C ARG A 144 21.00 -10.19 -0.48
N ALA A 145 20.52 -10.98 -1.42
CA ALA A 145 19.87 -12.25 -1.12
C ALA A 145 20.74 -13.24 -0.32
N SER A 146 22.08 -13.16 -0.48
CA SER A 146 23.08 -13.95 0.25
C SER A 146 23.43 -13.41 1.63
N ASP A 147 23.06 -12.17 1.94
CA ASP A 147 23.44 -11.53 3.19
C ASP A 147 22.58 -12.06 4.35
N THR A 148 23.13 -12.02 5.56
CA THR A 148 22.44 -12.38 6.81
C THR A 148 22.29 -11.12 7.66
N PRO A 149 21.27 -10.29 7.41
CA PRO A 149 21.07 -9.10 8.23
C PRO A 149 20.75 -9.49 9.68
N GLY A 150 21.38 -8.80 10.63
CA GLY A 150 21.14 -9.06 12.05
C GLY A 150 19.75 -8.62 12.51
N ARG A 151 19.16 -7.65 11.82
CA ARG A 151 17.89 -7.03 12.19
C ARG A 151 17.23 -6.36 10.98
N LEU A 152 15.89 -6.31 10.99
CA LEU A 152 15.06 -5.52 10.08
C LEU A 152 13.90 -4.92 10.89
N ARG A 153 13.62 -3.63 10.70
CA ARG A 153 12.47 -2.96 11.30
C ARG A 153 11.48 -2.49 10.24
N ILE A 154 10.21 -2.87 10.42
CA ILE A 154 9.09 -2.53 9.51
C ILE A 154 8.00 -1.84 10.31
N ALA A 155 7.50 -0.70 9.83
CA ALA A 155 6.20 -0.18 10.27
C ALA A 155 5.09 -0.70 9.34
N VAL A 156 3.89 -0.90 9.87
CA VAL A 156 2.69 -1.31 9.12
C VAL A 156 1.58 -0.33 9.43
N ALA A 157 1.07 0.35 8.42
CA ALA A 157 0.09 1.42 8.55
C ALA A 157 -0.83 1.49 7.32
N GLY A 158 -1.99 2.14 7.43
CA GLY A 158 -2.95 2.40 6.36
C GLY A 158 -4.25 2.98 6.88
N CYS A 159 -5.30 2.99 6.06
CA CYS A 159 -6.64 3.47 6.42
C CYS A 159 -6.61 4.87 7.03
N GLN A 160 -6.31 5.87 6.20
CA GLN A 160 -6.06 7.24 6.66
C GLN A 160 -7.14 8.23 6.19
N ALA A 161 -8.43 8.01 6.54
CA ALA A 161 -9.50 8.92 6.14
C ALA A 161 -9.24 10.35 6.61
N TYR A 162 -9.08 11.28 5.65
CA TYR A 162 -8.69 12.66 5.89
C TYR A 162 -9.64 13.42 6.83
N PHE A 163 -10.93 13.19 6.68
CA PHE A 163 -12.00 13.87 7.42
C PHE A 163 -12.35 13.17 8.76
N HIS A 164 -11.71 12.07 9.10
CA HIS A 164 -11.90 11.37 10.37
C HIS A 164 -10.89 11.76 11.45
N GLY A 165 -9.75 12.37 11.08
CA GLY A 165 -8.71 12.73 12.04
C GLY A 165 -7.44 13.30 11.42
N TRP A 166 -6.51 13.67 12.28
CA TRP A 166 -5.16 14.10 11.94
C TRP A 166 -4.25 12.89 11.69
N PHE A 167 -3.19 13.14 10.97
CA PHE A 167 -2.21 12.13 10.62
C PHE A 167 -1.00 12.11 11.56
N ASP A 168 -1.17 12.55 12.82
CA ASP A 168 -0.11 12.62 13.85
C ASP A 168 0.68 11.31 14.01
N ALA A 169 0.06 10.16 13.75
CA ALA A 169 0.74 8.87 13.78
C ALA A 169 1.92 8.81 12.78
N TYR A 170 1.83 9.48 11.62
CA TYR A 170 2.94 9.55 10.67
C TYR A 170 4.11 10.40 11.17
N ARG A 171 3.86 11.45 11.95
CA ARG A 171 4.93 12.17 12.62
C ARG A 171 5.72 11.23 13.53
N HIS A 172 5.04 10.42 14.35
CA HIS A 172 5.69 9.42 15.19
C HIS A 172 6.42 8.34 14.38
N ILE A 173 5.88 7.90 13.24
CA ILE A 173 6.58 6.99 12.32
C ILE A 173 7.87 7.63 11.79
N SER A 174 7.85 8.92 11.45
CA SER A 174 9.04 9.63 10.97
C SER A 174 10.15 9.75 12.00
N GLU A 175 9.78 9.67 13.28
CA GLU A 175 10.67 9.74 14.44
C GLU A 175 11.09 8.35 14.95
N GLU A 176 10.54 7.24 14.42
CA GLU A 176 10.87 5.87 14.85
C GLU A 176 12.34 5.53 14.54
N PRO A 177 13.16 5.22 15.57
CA PRO A 177 14.59 5.01 15.37
C PRO A 177 14.85 3.72 14.59
N GLY A 178 15.68 3.81 13.55
CA GLY A 178 16.18 2.66 12.79
C GLY A 178 15.11 1.90 12.02
N LEU A 179 14.05 2.57 11.60
CA LEU A 179 13.04 2.01 10.71
C LEU A 179 13.63 1.84 9.31
N ASP A 180 13.53 0.65 8.73
CA ASP A 180 14.06 0.34 7.41
C ASP A 180 13.02 0.60 6.30
N VAL A 181 11.77 0.18 6.52
CA VAL A 181 10.66 0.36 5.57
C VAL A 181 9.32 0.50 6.30
N LEU A 182 8.34 1.08 5.58
CA LEU A 182 6.95 1.10 5.98
C LEU A 182 6.14 0.32 4.94
N PHE A 183 5.38 -0.68 5.36
CA PHE A 183 4.34 -1.30 4.56
C PHE A 183 3.03 -0.54 4.73
N HIS A 184 2.55 0.07 3.65
CA HIS A 184 1.25 0.71 3.59
C HIS A 184 0.27 -0.24 2.92
N TYR A 185 -0.67 -0.80 3.70
CA TYR A 185 -1.54 -1.87 3.21
C TYR A 185 -2.71 -1.40 2.33
N GLY A 186 -3.00 -0.09 2.27
CA GLY A 186 -4.05 0.48 1.45
C GLY A 186 -4.88 1.52 2.19
N ASP A 187 -5.96 1.98 1.55
CA ASP A 187 -6.78 3.10 2.01
C ASP A 187 -5.95 4.37 2.24
N TYR A 188 -5.06 4.63 1.28
CA TYR A 188 -4.25 5.84 1.28
C TYR A 188 -5.11 7.08 1.02
N ILE A 189 -6.17 6.94 0.22
CA ILE A 189 -7.21 7.95 0.00
C ILE A 189 -8.57 7.31 0.24
N TYR A 190 -9.61 8.15 0.31
CA TYR A 190 -11.02 7.72 0.31
C TYR A 190 -11.74 8.49 -0.78
N GLU A 191 -12.57 7.79 -1.58
CA GLU A 191 -13.21 8.29 -2.79
C GLU A 191 -14.43 9.19 -2.53
N GLY A 192 -15.04 9.07 -1.35
CA GLY A 192 -16.29 9.74 -1.01
C GLY A 192 -16.22 11.27 -1.10
N SER A 193 -17.38 11.92 -1.34
CA SER A 193 -17.51 13.36 -1.54
C SER A 193 -17.35 14.20 -0.28
N GLU A 194 -17.22 15.53 -0.44
CA GLU A 194 -17.32 16.50 0.66
C GLU A 194 -18.65 16.36 1.41
N ALA A 195 -19.76 16.18 0.69
CA ALA A 195 -21.08 16.00 1.30
C ALA A 195 -21.14 14.75 2.18
N ALA A 196 -20.53 13.64 1.75
CA ALA A 196 -20.43 12.42 2.54
C ALA A 196 -19.54 12.63 3.79
N ALA A 197 -18.40 13.30 3.63
CA ALA A 197 -17.53 13.66 4.73
C ALA A 197 -18.23 14.54 5.77
N ARG A 198 -18.98 15.54 5.33
CA ARG A 198 -19.76 16.44 6.20
C ARG A 198 -20.87 15.69 6.94
N LYS A 199 -21.55 14.77 6.25
CA LYS A 199 -22.62 13.93 6.82
C LYS A 199 -22.09 12.93 7.86
N SER A 200 -20.83 12.53 7.80
CA SER A 200 -20.22 11.60 8.75
C SER A 200 -20.21 12.12 10.19
N GLY A 201 -20.27 13.45 10.38
CA GLY A 201 -20.40 14.12 11.67
C GLY A 201 -19.14 14.17 12.51
N TYR A 202 -17.97 13.78 11.98
CA TYR A 202 -16.68 13.91 12.69
C TYR A 202 -16.35 15.37 12.93
N GLN A 203 -16.02 15.71 14.19
CA GLN A 203 -15.57 17.03 14.59
C GLN A 203 -14.05 17.02 14.78
N ILE A 204 -13.33 17.61 13.83
CA ILE A 204 -11.89 17.70 13.89
C ILE A 204 -11.48 18.99 14.56
N ARG A 205 -10.49 18.92 15.46
CA ARG A 205 -10.02 20.07 16.23
C ARG A 205 -8.53 20.28 16.00
N ASP A 206 -8.11 21.53 15.98
CA ASP A 206 -6.69 21.87 15.96
C ASP A 206 -6.05 21.65 17.36
N ALA A 207 -4.77 22.03 17.50
CA ALA A 207 -4.03 21.88 18.75
C ALA A 207 -4.59 22.74 19.90
N SER A 208 -5.20 23.91 19.60
CA SER A 208 -5.86 24.76 20.58
C SER A 208 -7.20 24.19 21.05
N GLY A 209 -7.81 23.31 20.26
CA GLY A 209 -9.10 22.68 20.51
C GLY A 209 -10.25 23.29 19.74
N ASP A 210 -9.96 24.25 18.87
CA ASP A 210 -10.96 24.84 17.99
C ASP A 210 -11.37 23.88 16.88
N VAL A 211 -12.66 23.86 16.54
CA VAL A 211 -13.16 23.04 15.44
C VAL A 211 -12.66 23.58 14.11
N VAL A 212 -12.06 22.73 13.30
CA VAL A 212 -11.56 23.08 11.97
C VAL A 212 -12.24 22.22 10.91
N GLU A 213 -12.42 22.78 9.72
CA GLU A 213 -12.91 22.01 8.57
C GLU A 213 -11.77 21.19 7.97
N ARG A 214 -11.87 19.86 8.13
CA ARG A 214 -10.98 18.88 7.50
C ARG A 214 -11.84 17.94 6.65
N LEU A 215 -12.37 18.46 5.55
CA LEU A 215 -13.30 17.76 4.67
C LEU A 215 -12.60 17.36 3.36
N HIS A 216 -13.18 16.42 2.64
CA HIS A 216 -12.80 16.15 1.26
C HIS A 216 -13.07 17.37 0.38
N HIS A 217 -12.23 17.56 -0.63
CA HIS A 217 -12.43 18.59 -1.64
C HIS A 217 -13.17 17.99 -2.85
N GLY A 218 -14.37 18.49 -3.13
CA GLY A 218 -15.16 18.10 -4.29
C GLY A 218 -16.06 16.89 -4.09
N ASP A 219 -16.53 16.36 -5.21
CA ASP A 219 -17.46 15.24 -5.26
C ASP A 219 -16.75 13.88 -5.13
N GLU A 220 -17.51 12.79 -5.21
CA GLU A 220 -17.00 11.44 -5.32
C GLU A 220 -16.13 11.28 -6.58
N LEU A 221 -15.14 10.40 -6.51
CA LEU A 221 -14.09 10.30 -7.51
C LEU A 221 -14.48 9.37 -8.66
N TYR A 222 -14.47 9.89 -9.88
CA TYR A 222 -14.70 9.12 -11.10
C TYR A 222 -13.63 9.34 -12.18
N THR A 223 -13.15 10.58 -12.31
CA THR A 223 -12.18 10.92 -13.35
C THR A 223 -10.75 10.86 -12.82
N LEU A 224 -9.78 10.71 -13.72
CA LEU A 224 -8.36 10.73 -13.38
C LEU A 224 -7.97 12.00 -12.61
N ASP A 225 -8.53 13.15 -12.97
CA ASP A 225 -8.22 14.41 -12.32
C ASP A 225 -8.82 14.52 -10.92
N ASP A 226 -9.99 13.91 -10.68
CA ASP A 226 -10.59 13.81 -9.34
C ASP A 226 -9.67 13.01 -8.40
N TYR A 227 -9.22 11.84 -8.84
CA TYR A 227 -8.27 11.02 -8.09
C TYR A 227 -6.95 11.75 -7.85
N ARG A 228 -6.39 12.45 -8.86
CA ARG A 228 -5.17 13.25 -8.73
C ARG A 228 -5.28 14.35 -7.70
N ARG A 229 -6.43 15.05 -7.63
CA ARG A 229 -6.71 16.09 -6.62
C ARG A 229 -6.85 15.49 -5.23
N ARG A 230 -7.52 14.36 -5.11
CA ARG A 230 -7.68 13.67 -3.81
C ARG A 230 -6.32 13.21 -3.27
N TYR A 231 -5.47 12.59 -4.09
CA TYR A 231 -4.09 12.29 -3.69
C TYR A 231 -3.31 13.54 -3.30
N ALA A 232 -3.45 14.62 -4.04
CA ALA A 232 -2.79 15.88 -3.71
C ALA A 232 -3.27 16.45 -2.37
N GLN A 233 -4.57 16.36 -2.06
CA GLN A 233 -5.12 16.75 -0.78
C GLN A 233 -4.48 15.98 0.38
N TYR A 234 -4.43 14.66 0.28
CA TYR A 234 -3.84 13.81 1.33
C TYR A 234 -2.34 14.06 1.48
N LYS A 235 -1.61 14.12 0.36
CA LYS A 235 -0.16 14.38 0.35
C LYS A 235 0.23 15.80 0.78
N SER A 236 -0.71 16.72 0.90
CA SER A 236 -0.47 18.04 1.47
C SER A 236 -0.37 18.04 3.00
N ASP A 237 -0.67 16.91 3.67
CA ASP A 237 -0.50 16.77 5.10
C ASP A 237 1.00 16.67 5.46
N ALA A 238 1.45 17.55 6.36
CA ALA A 238 2.87 17.68 6.70
C ALA A 238 3.45 16.46 7.42
N ASP A 239 2.65 15.80 8.25
CA ASP A 239 3.10 14.61 9.01
C ASP A 239 3.25 13.40 8.06
N LEU A 240 2.34 13.26 7.08
CA LEU A 240 2.47 12.26 6.03
C LEU A 240 3.69 12.52 5.13
N GLN A 241 3.97 13.78 4.78
CA GLN A 241 5.19 14.15 4.03
C GLN A 241 6.45 13.82 4.81
N ALA A 242 6.48 14.07 6.14
CA ALA A 242 7.61 13.72 6.99
C ALA A 242 7.89 12.22 7.00
N ALA A 243 6.85 11.38 7.11
CA ALA A 243 7.00 9.93 7.02
C ALA A 243 7.53 9.49 5.64
N HIS A 244 6.98 10.02 4.54
CA HIS A 244 7.46 9.73 3.19
C HIS A 244 8.93 10.12 2.96
N ALA A 245 9.36 11.23 3.54
CA ALA A 245 10.75 11.69 3.43
C ALA A 245 11.71 10.86 4.29
N SER A 246 11.26 10.25 5.39
CA SER A 246 12.11 9.56 6.37
C SER A 246 12.37 8.09 6.07
N VAL A 247 11.46 7.40 5.38
CA VAL A 247 11.52 5.94 5.18
C VAL A 247 10.93 5.52 3.83
N ALA A 248 11.45 4.42 3.28
CA ALA A 248 10.89 3.83 2.06
C ALA A 248 9.52 3.21 2.31
N PHE A 249 8.54 3.54 1.46
CA PHE A 249 7.21 2.93 1.47
C PHE A 249 7.14 1.73 0.53
N ILE A 250 6.66 0.61 1.04
CA ILE A 250 6.19 -0.52 0.26
C ILE A 250 4.68 -0.30 0.13
N ALA A 251 4.28 0.45 -0.91
CA ALA A 251 2.90 0.84 -1.10
C ALA A 251 2.09 -0.32 -1.70
N SER A 252 0.93 -0.58 -1.12
CA SER A 252 -0.16 -1.37 -1.69
C SER A 252 -1.40 -0.49 -1.81
N PHE A 253 -2.50 -1.06 -2.27
CA PHE A 253 -3.81 -0.43 -2.28
C PHE A 253 -4.83 -1.41 -1.72
N ASP A 254 -5.96 -0.89 -1.27
CA ASP A 254 -7.14 -1.67 -0.90
C ASP A 254 -8.34 -1.19 -1.74
N ASP A 255 -9.52 -1.07 -1.20
CA ASP A 255 -10.71 -0.70 -1.95
C ASP A 255 -10.80 0.82 -2.19
N HIS A 256 -10.61 1.64 -1.20
CA HIS A 256 -10.84 3.09 -1.27
C HIS A 256 -9.91 3.85 -2.23
N GLU A 257 -8.84 3.23 -2.70
CA GLU A 257 -8.08 3.79 -3.83
C GLU A 257 -8.88 3.78 -5.14
N VAL A 258 -9.94 2.97 -5.23
CA VAL A 258 -10.82 2.88 -6.41
C VAL A 258 -12.26 3.16 -6.01
N ASP A 259 -12.88 2.28 -5.22
CA ASP A 259 -14.26 2.36 -4.76
C ASP A 259 -14.51 1.34 -3.64
N ASN A 260 -15.32 1.71 -2.63
CA ASN A 260 -15.56 0.86 -1.47
C ASN A 260 -15.99 -0.56 -1.87
N ASP A 261 -15.38 -1.56 -1.24
CA ASP A 261 -15.65 -3.01 -1.43
C ASP A 261 -15.60 -3.51 -2.88
N TRP A 262 -14.91 -2.82 -3.81
CA TRP A 262 -14.79 -3.31 -5.18
C TRP A 262 -14.04 -4.64 -5.28
N ASN A 263 -14.40 -5.44 -6.29
CA ASN A 263 -13.80 -6.74 -6.53
C ASN A 263 -13.67 -7.03 -8.04
N GLY A 264 -12.44 -7.20 -8.50
CA GLY A 264 -12.17 -7.50 -9.90
C GLY A 264 -12.73 -6.44 -10.85
N ILE A 265 -13.88 -6.73 -11.46
CA ILE A 265 -14.56 -5.87 -12.44
C ILE A 265 -15.91 -5.33 -11.91
N TRP A 266 -16.20 -5.50 -10.63
CA TRP A 266 -17.46 -5.15 -10.01
C TRP A 266 -17.27 -4.15 -8.87
N ASP A 267 -18.20 -3.21 -8.72
CA ASP A 267 -18.35 -2.33 -7.58
C ASP A 267 -19.63 -2.64 -6.79
N GLN A 268 -19.79 -1.99 -5.64
CA GLN A 268 -20.99 -2.14 -4.80
C GLN A 268 -22.24 -1.50 -5.42
N ASP A 269 -22.07 -0.52 -6.31
CA ASP A 269 -23.16 0.27 -6.92
C ASP A 269 -23.74 -0.41 -8.17
N ARG A 270 -23.17 -1.55 -8.58
CA ARG A 270 -23.57 -2.31 -9.76
C ARG A 270 -23.38 -1.52 -11.06
N THR A 271 -22.35 -0.69 -11.09
CA THR A 271 -21.93 -0.02 -12.32
C THR A 271 -21.63 -1.08 -13.40
N PRO A 272 -22.09 -0.87 -14.65
CA PRO A 272 -21.72 -1.77 -15.74
C PRO A 272 -20.20 -1.99 -15.80
N PRO A 273 -19.72 -3.25 -15.88
CA PRO A 273 -18.30 -3.59 -15.76
C PRO A 273 -17.37 -2.81 -16.69
N GLU A 274 -17.83 -2.46 -17.90
CA GLU A 274 -17.09 -1.66 -18.86
C GLU A 274 -16.89 -0.20 -18.40
N LEU A 275 -17.85 0.38 -17.68
CA LEU A 275 -17.75 1.72 -17.12
C LEU A 275 -16.91 1.71 -15.84
N PHE A 276 -17.10 0.70 -14.99
CA PHE A 276 -16.26 0.51 -13.80
C PHE A 276 -14.80 0.26 -14.18
N ALA A 277 -14.51 -0.46 -15.25
CA ALA A 277 -13.15 -0.67 -15.76
C ALA A 277 -12.45 0.67 -16.08
N LEU A 278 -13.19 1.66 -16.61
CA LEU A 278 -12.65 3.00 -16.86
C LEU A 278 -12.33 3.73 -15.54
N ARG A 279 -13.27 3.73 -14.57
CA ARG A 279 -13.05 4.29 -13.22
C ARG A 279 -11.82 3.67 -12.57
N ARG A 280 -11.74 2.33 -12.58
CA ARG A 280 -10.60 1.59 -12.03
C ARG A 280 -9.28 1.94 -12.71
N PHE A 281 -9.26 2.09 -14.05
CA PHE A 281 -8.04 2.50 -14.76
C PHE A 281 -7.58 3.90 -14.33
N HIS A 282 -8.48 4.88 -14.22
CA HIS A 282 -8.18 6.23 -13.74
C HIS A 282 -7.62 6.21 -12.31
N ALA A 283 -8.27 5.46 -11.43
CA ALA A 283 -7.87 5.29 -10.04
C ALA A 283 -6.46 4.69 -9.91
N MET A 284 -6.21 3.58 -10.62
CA MET A 284 -4.92 2.89 -10.57
C MET A 284 -3.80 3.68 -11.24
N GLN A 285 -4.10 4.48 -12.29
CA GLN A 285 -3.14 5.42 -12.83
C GLN A 285 -2.78 6.50 -11.80
N ALA A 286 -3.77 7.08 -11.13
CA ALA A 286 -3.53 8.06 -10.08
C ALA A 286 -2.78 7.47 -8.88
N TRP A 287 -3.08 6.22 -8.49
CA TRP A 287 -2.31 5.49 -7.48
C TRP A 287 -0.83 5.38 -7.86
N TYR A 288 -0.54 4.93 -9.09
CA TYR A 288 0.84 4.87 -9.59
C TYR A 288 1.50 6.25 -9.55
N GLU A 289 0.83 7.28 -10.09
CA GLU A 289 1.37 8.65 -10.17
C GLU A 289 1.71 9.24 -8.80
N ASN A 290 1.09 8.75 -7.71
CA ASN A 290 1.25 9.27 -6.36
C ASN A 290 1.96 8.30 -5.39
N SER A 291 2.38 7.13 -5.84
CA SER A 291 3.07 6.12 -5.03
C SER A 291 4.51 5.92 -5.50
N PRO A 292 5.49 5.75 -4.60
CA PRO A 292 6.90 5.55 -4.96
C PRO A 292 7.15 4.10 -5.40
N VAL A 293 6.46 3.66 -6.44
CA VAL A 293 6.51 2.28 -6.96
C VAL A 293 7.22 2.21 -8.31
N ARG A 294 7.62 1.02 -8.70
CA ARG A 294 8.33 0.79 -9.97
C ARG A 294 7.41 0.91 -11.17
N ARG A 295 7.97 1.22 -12.32
CA ARG A 295 7.23 1.34 -13.60
C ARG A 295 6.43 0.10 -13.96
N THR A 296 6.86 -1.07 -13.52
CA THR A 296 6.10 -2.34 -13.70
C THR A 296 4.73 -2.32 -13.05
N GLN A 297 4.49 -1.42 -12.09
CA GLN A 297 3.19 -1.22 -11.42
C GLN A 297 2.28 -0.21 -12.15
N PHE A 298 2.72 0.39 -13.27
CA PHE A 298 1.85 1.24 -14.08
C PHE A 298 0.71 0.41 -14.69
N PRO A 299 -0.56 0.86 -14.60
CA PRO A 299 -1.69 0.11 -15.11
C PRO A 299 -1.61 -0.04 -16.64
N ARG A 300 -1.77 -1.26 -17.11
CA ARG A 300 -1.83 -1.57 -18.54
C ARG A 300 -3.27 -1.53 -19.03
N ALA A 301 -3.45 -1.04 -20.25
CA ALA A 301 -4.78 -0.95 -20.86
C ALA A 301 -5.48 -2.30 -21.03
N ASP A 302 -4.70 -3.40 -21.11
CA ASP A 302 -5.21 -4.78 -21.18
C ASP A 302 -5.59 -5.37 -19.79
N GLY A 303 -5.44 -4.59 -18.71
CA GLY A 303 -5.68 -5.05 -17.34
C GLY A 303 -4.66 -6.04 -16.79
N GLY A 304 -3.58 -6.32 -17.56
CA GLY A 304 -2.60 -7.35 -17.21
C GLY A 304 -1.49 -6.91 -16.26
N THR A 305 -1.63 -5.78 -15.54
CA THR A 305 -0.64 -5.36 -14.55
C THR A 305 -0.71 -6.26 -13.32
N ALA A 306 0.42 -6.86 -12.95
CA ALA A 306 0.55 -7.56 -11.69
C ALA A 306 1.01 -6.58 -10.61
N TYR A 307 0.12 -6.24 -9.68
CA TYR A 307 0.45 -5.36 -8.55
C TYR A 307 1.09 -6.12 -7.38
N PHE A 308 0.87 -7.42 -7.30
CA PHE A 308 1.55 -8.26 -6.32
C PHE A 308 3.04 -8.42 -6.64
N ARG A 309 3.85 -8.40 -5.61
CA ARG A 309 5.32 -8.47 -5.75
C ARG A 309 6.00 -9.06 -4.53
N ARG A 310 7.28 -9.40 -4.68
CA ARG A 310 8.11 -10.01 -3.63
C ARG A 310 9.35 -9.16 -3.39
N LEU A 311 9.67 -8.93 -2.12
CA LEU A 311 10.88 -8.27 -1.68
C LEU A 311 11.63 -9.20 -0.73
N ASP A 312 12.93 -9.39 -0.98
CA ASP A 312 13.80 -10.19 -0.12
C ASP A 312 14.74 -9.28 0.66
N TYR A 313 14.81 -9.48 1.97
CA TYR A 313 15.77 -8.83 2.86
C TYR A 313 16.81 -9.86 3.32
N GLY A 314 17.77 -10.14 2.46
CA GLY A 314 18.74 -11.20 2.67
C GLY A 314 18.09 -12.58 2.82
N ASN A 315 18.66 -13.39 3.69
CA ASN A 315 18.06 -14.67 4.11
C ASN A 315 17.09 -14.50 5.31
N LEU A 316 17.00 -13.26 5.88
CA LEU A 316 16.20 -13.00 7.07
C LEU A 316 14.69 -12.99 6.76
N LEU A 317 14.27 -12.24 5.74
CA LEU A 317 12.85 -12.07 5.45
C LEU A 317 12.57 -12.17 3.95
N ARG A 318 11.50 -12.88 3.60
CA ARG A 318 10.81 -12.76 2.32
C ARG A 318 9.43 -12.16 2.54
N MET A 319 9.17 -11.01 1.92
CA MET A 319 7.90 -10.32 1.99
C MET A 319 7.12 -10.52 0.70
N HIS A 320 5.90 -11.03 0.81
CA HIS A 320 4.94 -11.19 -0.29
C HIS A 320 3.88 -10.10 -0.16
N VAL A 321 3.96 -9.07 -0.99
CA VAL A 321 2.92 -8.04 -1.08
C VAL A 321 1.83 -8.52 -2.01
N LEU A 322 0.61 -8.67 -1.50
CA LEU A 322 -0.52 -9.19 -2.25
C LEU A 322 -1.40 -8.06 -2.80
N ASP A 323 -2.16 -8.41 -3.82
CA ASP A 323 -3.29 -7.66 -4.35
C ASP A 323 -4.55 -8.48 -4.11
N THR A 324 -5.33 -8.09 -3.13
CA THR A 324 -6.55 -8.80 -2.75
C THR A 324 -7.81 -8.23 -3.40
N ARG A 325 -7.68 -7.29 -4.35
CA ARG A 325 -8.81 -6.63 -5.02
C ARG A 325 -8.92 -6.97 -6.51
N SER A 326 -7.84 -6.85 -7.28
CA SER A 326 -7.90 -6.91 -8.74
C SER A 326 -8.28 -8.29 -9.31
N TYR A 327 -7.98 -9.35 -8.58
CA TYR A 327 -8.14 -10.73 -9.05
C TYR A 327 -9.23 -11.51 -8.32
N ARG A 328 -9.90 -10.88 -7.34
CA ARG A 328 -10.91 -11.59 -6.56
C ARG A 328 -12.15 -11.85 -7.43
N SER A 329 -12.77 -13.01 -7.20
CA SER A 329 -14.06 -13.35 -7.77
C SER A 329 -15.14 -12.39 -7.29
N ASN A 330 -16.23 -12.28 -8.04
CA ASN A 330 -17.35 -11.49 -7.58
C ASN A 330 -17.82 -11.96 -6.20
N GLN A 331 -18.18 -11.02 -5.35
CA GLN A 331 -18.89 -11.28 -4.11
C GLN A 331 -20.29 -11.79 -4.47
N ILE A 332 -20.54 -13.05 -4.16
CA ILE A 332 -21.75 -13.77 -4.63
C ILE A 332 -23.02 -13.26 -3.94
N CYS A 333 -22.87 -12.44 -2.90
CA CYS A 333 -23.99 -11.92 -2.12
C CYS A 333 -24.08 -10.40 -2.06
N PRO A 334 -24.66 -9.77 -3.07
CA PRO A 334 -24.85 -8.33 -3.06
C PRO A 334 -25.97 -7.84 -2.06
N ASN A 335 -26.53 -8.73 -1.26
CA ASN A 335 -27.59 -8.39 -0.31
C ASN A 335 -27.26 -8.92 1.11
N PRO A 336 -26.90 -8.04 2.06
CA PRO A 336 -26.61 -8.42 3.44
C PRO A 336 -27.73 -9.24 4.13
N LYS A 337 -28.99 -9.06 3.71
CA LYS A 337 -30.15 -9.82 4.24
C LYS A 337 -30.24 -11.24 3.71
N ALA A 338 -29.44 -11.60 2.71
CA ALA A 338 -29.40 -12.93 2.10
C ALA A 338 -28.15 -13.77 2.49
N LEU A 339 -27.32 -13.26 3.40
CA LEU A 339 -26.01 -13.82 3.80
C LEU A 339 -26.03 -15.31 4.14
N ALA A 340 -27.03 -15.77 4.89
CA ALA A 340 -27.15 -17.19 5.25
C ALA A 340 -27.35 -18.11 4.02
N LYS A 341 -27.98 -17.58 2.95
CA LYS A 341 -28.26 -18.31 1.71
C LYS A 341 -27.03 -18.35 0.79
N CYS A 342 -26.20 -17.32 0.82
CA CYS A 342 -25.01 -17.16 -0.01
C CYS A 342 -23.86 -18.08 0.36
N ARG A 343 -23.75 -18.49 1.62
CA ARG A 343 -22.72 -19.45 2.09
C ARG A 343 -22.66 -20.76 1.29
N PHE A 344 -23.78 -21.15 0.68
CA PHE A 344 -23.90 -22.42 -0.05
C PHE A 344 -23.76 -22.28 -1.57
N GLU A 345 -23.81 -21.05 -2.09
CA GLU A 345 -23.75 -20.77 -3.53
C GLU A 345 -22.37 -20.30 -4.00
N GLN A 346 -21.41 -20.07 -3.09
CA GLN A 346 -20.02 -19.79 -3.47
C GLN A 346 -19.45 -21.02 -4.16
N GLY A 347 -19.34 -20.95 -5.49
CA GLY A 347 -18.80 -22.03 -6.31
C GLY A 347 -17.37 -22.37 -5.90
N LYS A 348 -16.95 -23.61 -6.19
CA LYS A 348 -15.59 -24.10 -5.93
C LYS A 348 -14.47 -23.25 -6.57
N ASP A 349 -14.83 -22.33 -7.45
CA ASP A 349 -13.93 -21.45 -8.20
C ASP A 349 -13.78 -20.06 -7.58
N SER A 350 -14.40 -19.77 -6.41
CA SER A 350 -14.23 -18.48 -5.76
C SER A 350 -12.81 -18.31 -5.23
N SER A 351 -12.20 -17.16 -5.53
CA SER A 351 -10.82 -16.85 -5.15
C SER A 351 -10.67 -15.38 -4.81
N ILE A 352 -9.91 -15.09 -3.75
CA ILE A 352 -9.54 -13.72 -3.39
C ILE A 352 -8.30 -13.24 -4.16
N LEU A 353 -7.40 -14.16 -4.53
CA LEU A 353 -6.13 -13.84 -5.19
C LEU A 353 -6.13 -14.13 -6.70
N GLY A 354 -7.11 -14.89 -7.19
CA GLY A 354 -7.05 -15.48 -8.52
C GLY A 354 -5.97 -16.57 -8.64
N PRO A 355 -6.06 -17.47 -9.63
CA PRO A 355 -5.20 -18.66 -9.70
C PRO A 355 -3.72 -18.33 -9.92
N ALA A 356 -3.40 -17.28 -10.67
CA ALA A 356 -2.02 -16.92 -10.97
C ALA A 356 -1.28 -16.40 -9.73
N GLN A 357 -1.88 -15.48 -8.98
CA GLN A 357 -1.28 -14.94 -7.76
C GLN A 357 -1.23 -15.98 -6.65
N GLU A 358 -2.26 -16.83 -6.52
CA GLU A 358 -2.28 -17.92 -5.55
C GLU A 358 -1.12 -18.89 -5.80
N ALA A 359 -0.92 -19.34 -7.05
CA ALA A 359 0.21 -20.21 -7.43
C ALA A 359 1.56 -19.51 -7.18
N TRP A 360 1.66 -18.22 -7.51
CA TRP A 360 2.86 -17.42 -7.25
C TRP A 360 3.16 -17.31 -5.75
N LEU A 361 2.16 -17.05 -4.90
CA LEU A 361 2.33 -17.01 -3.45
C LEU A 361 2.83 -18.36 -2.91
N HIS A 362 2.13 -19.44 -3.25
CA HIS A 362 2.51 -20.77 -2.81
C HIS A 362 3.92 -21.17 -3.25
N SER A 363 4.32 -20.87 -4.49
CA SER A 363 5.68 -21.15 -4.97
C SER A 363 6.75 -20.32 -4.26
N GLY A 364 6.37 -19.22 -3.66
CA GLY A 364 7.27 -18.28 -3.02
C GLY A 364 7.47 -18.47 -1.53
N LEU A 365 6.52 -19.08 -0.84
CA LEU A 365 6.67 -19.44 0.58
C LEU A 365 7.84 -20.41 0.73
N ASP A 366 8.85 -19.99 1.49
CA ASP A 366 10.18 -20.60 1.48
C ASP A 366 10.64 -20.96 2.91
N ALA A 367 10.85 -22.26 3.16
CA ALA A 367 11.39 -22.75 4.42
C ALA A 367 12.87 -22.37 4.61
N GLY A 368 13.60 -22.03 3.53
CA GLY A 368 14.99 -21.58 3.59
C GLY A 368 15.16 -20.13 4.04
N LYS A 369 14.10 -19.31 3.99
CA LYS A 369 14.08 -17.99 4.60
C LYS A 369 13.81 -18.10 6.09
N ARG A 370 14.39 -17.18 6.88
CA ARG A 370 14.12 -17.20 8.33
C ARG A 370 12.67 -16.88 8.62
N TRP A 371 12.09 -15.92 7.88
CA TRP A 371 10.70 -15.49 7.98
C TRP A 371 10.06 -15.34 6.60
N ASN A 372 8.77 -15.66 6.51
CA ASN A 372 7.90 -15.30 5.40
C ASN A 372 6.83 -14.34 5.92
N LEU A 373 6.76 -13.14 5.34
CA LEU A 373 5.70 -12.17 5.61
C LEU A 373 4.71 -12.16 4.47
N ILE A 374 3.46 -12.49 4.75
CA ILE A 374 2.34 -12.26 3.84
C ILE A 374 1.78 -10.88 4.20
N ALA A 375 2.10 -9.88 3.38
CA ALA A 375 1.70 -8.49 3.56
C ALA A 375 0.52 -8.18 2.64
N GLN A 376 -0.67 -7.96 3.21
CA GLN A 376 -1.90 -7.84 2.44
C GLN A 376 -2.94 -6.99 3.17
N GLN A 377 -4.14 -6.86 2.65
CA GLN A 377 -5.12 -5.86 3.05
C GLN A 377 -6.07 -6.38 4.14
N VAL A 378 -6.78 -7.47 3.87
CA VAL A 378 -7.94 -7.93 4.66
C VAL A 378 -7.60 -9.15 5.54
N TRP A 379 -8.23 -9.31 6.70
CA TRP A 379 -7.87 -10.37 7.64
C TRP A 379 -8.11 -11.80 7.11
N VAL A 380 -7.22 -12.73 7.53
CA VAL A 380 -7.24 -14.16 7.21
C VAL A 380 -7.84 -14.99 8.35
N MET A 381 -7.64 -14.57 9.61
CA MET A 381 -8.14 -15.27 10.79
C MET A 381 -9.67 -15.46 10.74
N PRO A 382 -10.23 -16.60 11.22
CA PRO A 382 -11.66 -16.88 11.14
C PRO A 382 -12.46 -16.12 12.21
N LEU A 383 -12.53 -14.79 12.12
CA LEU A 383 -13.23 -13.97 13.10
C LEU A 383 -14.74 -14.26 13.12
N GLN A 384 -15.26 -14.60 14.28
CA GLN A 384 -16.69 -14.78 14.51
C GLN A 384 -17.22 -13.60 15.32
N GLY A 385 -18.02 -12.78 14.66
CA GLY A 385 -18.77 -11.71 15.32
C GLY A 385 -20.13 -12.19 15.83
N ARG A 386 -20.75 -11.37 16.69
CA ARG A 386 -22.14 -11.50 17.12
C ARG A 386 -22.97 -10.32 16.65
N GLU A 387 -24.23 -10.59 16.33
CA GLU A 387 -25.23 -9.55 16.11
C GLU A 387 -25.66 -8.91 17.44
N PRO A 388 -26.17 -7.66 17.43
CA PRO A 388 -26.67 -7.01 18.63
C PRO A 388 -27.74 -7.82 19.37
N GLU A 389 -28.56 -8.59 18.64
CA GLU A 389 -29.61 -9.47 19.17
C GLU A 389 -29.05 -10.78 19.72
N GLY A 390 -27.72 -11.02 19.68
CA GLY A 390 -27.02 -12.16 20.26
C GLY A 390 -26.80 -13.36 19.35
N GLY A 391 -27.28 -13.35 18.11
CA GLY A 391 -26.98 -14.36 17.09
C GLY A 391 -25.55 -14.27 16.57
N LEU A 392 -25.04 -15.33 15.94
CA LEU A 392 -23.76 -15.28 15.24
C LEU A 392 -23.90 -14.44 13.95
N HIS A 393 -22.95 -13.53 13.75
CA HIS A 393 -22.83 -12.80 12.49
C HIS A 393 -22.47 -13.78 11.35
N GLY A 394 -22.99 -13.54 10.17
CA GLY A 394 -22.53 -14.24 8.96
C GLY A 394 -21.05 -14.02 8.66
N PRO A 395 -20.51 -14.66 7.63
CA PRO A 395 -19.13 -14.39 7.20
C PRO A 395 -19.00 -12.94 6.74
N TYR A 396 -17.84 -12.38 6.95
CA TYR A 396 -17.46 -11.05 6.44
C TYR A 396 -17.07 -11.19 4.97
N GLU A 397 -17.98 -10.86 4.06
CA GLU A 397 -17.87 -11.14 2.61
C GLU A 397 -16.66 -10.50 1.98
N ASP A 398 -16.30 -9.30 2.41
CA ASP A 398 -15.18 -8.56 1.89
C ASP A 398 -13.81 -9.05 2.44
N LYS A 399 -13.80 -10.06 3.30
CA LYS A 399 -12.60 -10.63 3.93
C LYS A 399 -12.37 -12.06 3.41
N TRP A 400 -11.31 -12.73 3.89
CA TRP A 400 -11.06 -14.12 3.51
C TRP A 400 -12.20 -15.08 3.92
N ASP A 401 -13.04 -14.68 4.87
CA ASP A 401 -14.26 -15.41 5.23
C ASP A 401 -15.26 -15.51 4.06
N GLY A 402 -15.30 -14.51 3.19
CA GLY A 402 -16.07 -14.52 1.94
C GLY A 402 -15.52 -15.47 0.88
N PHE A 403 -14.29 -15.98 1.06
CA PHE A 403 -13.57 -16.85 0.13
C PHE A 403 -13.00 -18.10 0.85
N PRO A 404 -13.85 -18.92 1.48
CA PRO A 404 -13.40 -19.98 2.40
C PRO A 404 -12.50 -21.02 1.74
N ASP A 405 -12.72 -21.34 0.47
CA ASP A 405 -11.88 -22.29 -0.26
C ASP A 405 -10.48 -21.71 -0.55
N SER A 406 -10.38 -20.42 -0.89
CA SER A 406 -9.10 -19.74 -1.09
C SER A 406 -8.31 -19.68 0.22
N ARG A 407 -9.00 -19.33 1.32
CA ARG A 407 -8.41 -19.33 2.66
C ARG A 407 -7.90 -20.73 3.05
N ARG A 408 -8.73 -21.77 2.86
CA ARG A 408 -8.36 -23.15 3.17
C ARG A 408 -7.13 -23.58 2.37
N ARG A 409 -7.03 -23.24 1.06
CA ARG A 409 -5.84 -23.56 0.26
C ARG A 409 -4.59 -22.86 0.78
N LEU A 410 -4.68 -21.60 1.20
CA LEU A 410 -3.56 -20.87 1.80
C LEU A 410 -3.08 -21.57 3.08
N ILE A 411 -3.98 -21.81 4.02
CA ILE A 411 -3.69 -22.40 5.32
C ILE A 411 -3.15 -23.84 5.17
N GLN A 412 -3.80 -24.66 4.33
CA GLN A 412 -3.35 -26.02 4.04
C GLN A 412 -1.98 -26.00 3.36
N GLY A 413 -1.74 -25.07 2.43
CA GLY A 413 -0.45 -24.95 1.75
C GLY A 413 0.71 -24.56 2.67
N ILE A 414 0.47 -23.80 3.74
CA ILE A 414 1.44 -23.53 4.81
C ILE A 414 1.70 -24.80 5.62
N SER A 415 0.65 -25.49 6.04
CA SER A 415 0.70 -26.70 6.85
C SER A 415 1.40 -27.85 6.12
N ASP A 416 1.05 -28.15 4.87
CA ASP A 416 1.61 -29.26 4.08
C ASP A 416 3.12 -29.10 3.85
N ARG A 417 3.58 -27.86 3.74
CA ARG A 417 5.01 -27.52 3.64
C ARG A 417 5.72 -27.47 4.99
N LYS A 418 4.99 -27.66 6.09
CA LYS A 418 5.51 -27.60 7.47
C LYS A 418 6.21 -26.27 7.75
N LEU A 419 5.69 -25.17 7.20
CA LEU A 419 6.23 -23.84 7.47
C LEU A 419 5.78 -23.39 8.86
N THR A 420 6.74 -22.99 9.70
CA THR A 420 6.49 -22.48 11.06
C THR A 420 6.86 -21.01 11.20
N ASN A 421 7.32 -20.41 10.10
CA ASN A 421 7.93 -19.08 10.03
C ASN A 421 7.08 -18.08 9.23
N VAL A 422 5.76 -18.29 9.19
CA VAL A 422 4.83 -17.43 8.43
C VAL A 422 4.15 -16.44 9.38
N VAL A 423 4.32 -15.16 9.08
CA VAL A 423 3.62 -14.04 9.72
C VAL A 423 2.74 -13.36 8.67
N ILE A 424 1.53 -12.98 9.05
CA ILE A 424 0.57 -12.29 8.18
C ILE A 424 0.36 -10.87 8.75
N ALA A 425 0.54 -9.86 7.91
CA ALA A 425 0.24 -8.47 8.21
C ALA A 425 -0.99 -8.06 7.40
N THR A 426 -1.98 -7.48 8.08
CA THR A 426 -3.26 -7.06 7.50
C THR A 426 -3.70 -5.69 8.01
N GLY A 427 -4.79 -5.15 7.45
CA GLY A 427 -5.36 -3.87 7.81
C GLY A 427 -6.86 -3.81 7.60
N ASP A 428 -7.36 -2.73 6.96
CA ASP A 428 -8.71 -2.50 6.47
C ASP A 428 -9.80 -2.35 7.56
N ALA A 429 -9.82 -3.21 8.56
CA ALA A 429 -10.92 -3.27 9.53
C ALA A 429 -10.94 -2.17 10.60
N HIS A 430 -9.98 -1.25 10.58
CA HIS A 430 -9.86 -0.15 11.55
C HIS A 430 -9.81 -0.63 13.01
N MET A 431 -9.22 -1.81 13.23
CA MET A 431 -9.05 -2.45 14.53
C MET A 431 -7.64 -3.00 14.66
N ASN A 432 -7.13 -3.07 15.90
CA ASN A 432 -6.00 -3.94 16.21
C ASN A 432 -6.54 -5.33 16.52
N ALA A 433 -6.00 -6.35 15.90
CA ALA A 433 -6.18 -7.72 16.36
C ALA A 433 -4.88 -8.53 16.22
N VAL A 434 -4.65 -9.44 17.15
CA VAL A 434 -3.49 -10.32 17.15
C VAL A 434 -3.98 -11.74 17.35
N ALA A 435 -3.61 -12.64 16.45
CA ALA A 435 -4.15 -13.99 16.41
C ALA A 435 -3.12 -15.07 16.09
N GLU A 436 -3.30 -16.24 16.68
CA GLU A 436 -2.74 -17.51 16.22
C GLU A 436 -3.72 -18.12 15.22
N VAL A 437 -3.40 -18.12 13.92
CA VAL A 437 -4.33 -18.55 12.86
C VAL A 437 -4.49 -20.07 12.91
N PRO A 438 -5.69 -20.60 13.20
CA PRO A 438 -5.89 -22.05 13.33
C PRO A 438 -5.84 -22.76 11.98
N LEU A 439 -5.47 -24.03 12.00
CA LEU A 439 -5.44 -24.89 10.80
C LEU A 439 -6.85 -25.08 10.20
N ARG A 440 -7.87 -25.09 11.04
CA ARG A 440 -9.26 -25.34 10.65
C ARG A 440 -10.18 -24.27 11.22
N ASP A 441 -11.15 -23.84 10.43
CA ASP A 441 -12.13 -22.82 10.83
C ASP A 441 -13.15 -23.32 11.85
N ASP A 442 -13.43 -24.63 11.81
CA ASP A 442 -14.35 -25.33 12.72
C ASP A 442 -13.67 -25.81 14.02
N GLU A 443 -12.32 -25.77 14.09
CA GLU A 443 -11.52 -26.10 15.26
C GLU A 443 -10.69 -24.88 15.67
N ARG A 444 -11.37 -23.86 16.19
CA ARG A 444 -10.81 -22.52 16.43
C ARG A 444 -9.76 -22.46 17.55
N ASP A 445 -9.73 -23.44 18.44
CA ASP A 445 -8.74 -23.67 19.50
C ASP A 445 -7.67 -24.69 19.10
N GLY A 446 -7.73 -25.16 17.85
CA GLY A 446 -6.80 -26.12 17.29
C GLY A 446 -5.39 -25.57 17.05
N PRO A 447 -4.48 -26.38 16.48
CA PRO A 447 -3.11 -25.98 16.24
C PRO A 447 -3.00 -24.80 15.28
N ALA A 448 -2.18 -23.80 15.64
CA ALA A 448 -1.89 -22.66 14.79
C ALA A 448 -0.92 -23.03 13.66
N VAL A 449 -1.08 -22.39 12.50
CA VAL A 449 -0.18 -22.55 11.34
C VAL A 449 0.54 -21.25 10.97
N ALA A 450 0.02 -20.11 11.40
CA ALA A 450 0.62 -18.79 11.20
C ALA A 450 0.23 -17.87 12.35
N THR A 451 0.89 -16.72 12.45
CA THR A 451 0.44 -15.62 13.31
C THR A 451 -0.03 -14.46 12.43
N GLU A 452 -1.10 -13.79 12.84
CA GLU A 452 -1.63 -12.64 12.12
C GLU A 452 -1.68 -11.40 13.02
N PHE A 453 -1.21 -10.29 12.46
CA PHE A 453 -1.26 -8.97 13.06
C PHE A 453 -2.10 -8.06 12.17
N LEU A 454 -3.33 -7.80 12.59
CA LEU A 454 -4.24 -6.85 11.98
C LEU A 454 -3.93 -5.47 12.54
N ALA A 455 -3.31 -4.62 11.72
CA ALA A 455 -2.99 -3.25 12.08
C ALA A 455 -4.22 -2.35 11.94
N THR A 456 -4.40 -1.49 12.94
CA THR A 456 -5.48 -0.50 12.96
C THR A 456 -5.24 0.64 11.98
N SER A 457 -6.24 1.51 11.80
CA SER A 457 -6.14 2.70 10.94
C SER A 457 -5.31 3.83 11.57
N ILE A 458 -4.73 4.67 10.71
CA ILE A 458 -4.09 5.94 11.09
C ILE A 458 -5.14 6.92 11.66
N SER A 459 -6.28 7.07 10.98
CA SER A 459 -7.32 8.04 11.36
C SER A 459 -8.75 7.59 11.09
N SER A 460 -8.94 6.59 10.23
CA SER A 460 -10.29 6.16 9.83
C SER A 460 -11.11 5.73 11.03
N ASN A 461 -12.37 6.18 11.05
CA ASN A 461 -13.34 6.05 12.14
C ASN A 461 -13.05 6.91 13.39
N GLY A 462 -12.22 7.97 13.26
CA GLY A 462 -11.97 8.92 14.35
C GLY A 462 -11.26 8.29 15.54
N ASP A 463 -11.44 8.86 16.73
CA ASP A 463 -10.90 8.29 17.96
C ASP A 463 -11.49 6.90 18.24
N GLY A 464 -10.64 5.98 18.63
CA GLY A 464 -11.02 4.62 18.97
C GLY A 464 -11.19 4.39 20.47
N ALA A 465 -11.51 3.16 20.84
CA ALA A 465 -11.60 2.74 22.24
C ALA A 465 -11.17 1.27 22.40
N VAL A 466 -10.71 0.92 23.60
CA VAL A 466 -10.37 -0.47 23.93
C VAL A 466 -11.60 -1.36 23.88
N ASP A 467 -12.74 -0.85 24.34
CA ASP A 467 -13.99 -1.57 24.45
C ASP A 467 -15.13 -0.80 23.74
N SER A 468 -15.06 -0.78 22.39
CA SER A 468 -16.09 -0.18 21.54
C SER A 468 -17.18 -1.20 21.18
N PRO A 469 -18.38 -0.76 20.73
CA PRO A 469 -19.40 -1.66 20.22
C PRO A 469 -18.90 -2.57 19.08
N SER A 470 -18.01 -2.08 18.22
CA SER A 470 -17.41 -2.87 17.13
C SER A 470 -16.51 -3.98 17.68
N VAL A 471 -15.78 -3.75 18.77
CA VAL A 471 -14.90 -4.74 19.41
C VAL A 471 -15.71 -5.77 20.20
N ARG A 472 -16.74 -5.35 20.92
CA ARG A 472 -17.57 -6.25 21.75
C ARG A 472 -18.25 -7.36 20.95
N ARG A 473 -18.38 -7.20 19.63
CA ARG A 473 -18.89 -8.25 18.73
C ARG A 473 -18.03 -9.49 18.69
N PHE A 474 -16.74 -9.37 19.02
CA PHE A 474 -15.75 -10.43 18.92
C PHE A 474 -15.34 -10.94 20.30
N SER A 475 -16.17 -11.81 20.88
CA SER A 475 -15.84 -12.39 22.18
C SER A 475 -14.66 -13.37 22.06
N GLN A 476 -13.84 -13.47 23.09
CA GLN A 476 -12.79 -14.46 23.15
C GLN A 476 -13.32 -15.90 23.23
N ALA A 477 -14.53 -16.08 23.76
CA ALA A 477 -15.20 -17.36 23.80
C ALA A 477 -15.52 -17.89 22.39
N ASP A 478 -15.90 -17.00 21.46
CA ASP A 478 -16.14 -17.35 20.08
C ASP A 478 -14.84 -17.39 19.24
N ASN A 479 -13.78 -16.74 19.72
CA ASN A 479 -12.50 -16.57 19.03
C ASN A 479 -11.30 -16.89 19.95
N PRO A 480 -11.12 -18.16 20.37
CA PRO A 480 -10.09 -18.54 21.36
C PRO A 480 -8.65 -18.30 20.85
N PHE A 481 -8.45 -18.19 19.54
CA PHE A 481 -7.17 -17.89 18.90
C PHE A 481 -6.75 -16.40 19.05
N LEU A 482 -7.68 -15.49 19.40
CA LEU A 482 -7.36 -14.08 19.61
C LEU A 482 -6.55 -13.85 20.89
N LYS A 483 -5.51 -13.03 20.78
CA LYS A 483 -4.67 -12.60 21.92
C LYS A 483 -4.88 -11.14 22.29
N LEU A 484 -5.36 -10.34 21.33
CA LEU A 484 -5.71 -8.93 21.49
C LEU A 484 -6.76 -8.55 20.46
N ILE A 485 -7.70 -7.70 20.84
CA ILE A 485 -8.57 -6.95 19.94
C ILE A 485 -8.97 -5.62 20.60
N ASP A 486 -8.81 -4.52 19.87
CA ASP A 486 -9.35 -3.18 20.19
C ASP A 486 -9.45 -2.35 18.90
N ASN A 487 -10.02 -1.14 18.96
CA ASN A 487 -10.05 -0.25 17.80
C ASN A 487 -9.40 1.12 18.07
N LEU A 488 -8.38 1.18 18.91
CA LEU A 488 -7.53 2.36 19.03
C LEU A 488 -6.79 2.64 17.70
N ARG A 489 -6.56 3.90 17.38
CA ARG A 489 -5.84 4.32 16.16
C ARG A 489 -4.34 4.17 16.32
N GLY A 490 -3.57 4.05 15.24
CA GLY A 490 -2.11 3.98 15.29
C GLY A 490 -1.47 3.15 14.18
N TYR A 491 -0.45 2.39 14.53
CA TYR A 491 0.31 1.53 13.60
C TYR A 491 1.01 0.41 14.35
N HIS A 492 1.50 -0.61 13.64
CA HIS A 492 2.36 -1.64 14.23
C HIS A 492 3.82 -1.41 13.85
N THR A 493 4.75 -1.80 14.72
CA THR A 493 6.17 -1.94 14.35
C THR A 493 6.60 -3.39 14.53
N TYR A 494 7.30 -3.91 13.54
CA TYR A 494 7.93 -5.23 13.57
C TYR A 494 9.44 -5.06 13.72
N ASP A 495 10.01 -5.73 14.70
CA ASP A 495 11.43 -5.83 14.95
C ASP A 495 11.84 -7.28 14.74
N ILE A 496 12.54 -7.54 13.64
CA ILE A 496 12.74 -8.88 13.11
C ILE A 496 14.23 -9.23 13.20
N THR A 497 14.52 -10.33 13.88
CA THR A 497 15.86 -10.93 13.96
C THR A 497 15.83 -12.38 13.49
N ALA A 498 16.98 -13.05 13.50
CA ALA A 498 17.04 -14.46 13.18
C ALA A 498 16.40 -15.36 14.27
N THR A 499 16.22 -14.86 15.49
CA THR A 499 15.75 -15.62 16.65
C THR A 499 14.33 -15.31 17.05
N GLU A 500 13.84 -14.10 16.73
CA GLU A 500 12.50 -13.66 17.13
C GLU A 500 11.93 -12.64 16.18
N TRP A 501 10.60 -12.57 16.13
CA TRP A 501 9.82 -11.52 15.56
C TRP A 501 9.05 -10.82 16.68
N ARG A 502 9.41 -9.58 16.98
CA ARG A 502 8.70 -8.75 17.95
C ARG A 502 7.75 -7.80 17.23
N THR A 503 6.50 -7.76 17.67
CA THR A 503 5.50 -6.79 17.21
C THR A 503 5.10 -5.90 18.37
N ASP A 504 5.28 -4.58 18.23
CA ASP A 504 4.73 -3.58 19.14
C ASP A 504 3.49 -2.95 18.51
N ILE A 505 2.36 -3.01 19.22
CA ILE A 505 1.12 -2.35 18.85
C ILE A 505 1.19 -0.91 19.37
N LYS A 506 1.40 0.04 18.48
CA LYS A 506 1.53 1.46 18.77
C LYS A 506 0.19 2.15 18.62
N VAL A 507 -0.29 2.85 19.63
CA VAL A 507 -1.60 3.49 19.64
C VAL A 507 -1.54 4.96 20.01
N MET A 508 -2.40 5.73 19.38
CA MET A 508 -2.63 7.15 19.62
C MET A 508 -3.69 7.32 20.73
N ASP A 509 -3.51 8.32 21.59
CA ASP A 509 -4.53 8.68 22.57
C ASP A 509 -5.72 9.43 21.94
N GLN A 510 -5.50 10.08 20.81
CA GLN A 510 -6.53 10.76 20.00
C GLN A 510 -6.02 11.00 18.58
N VAL A 511 -6.96 11.14 17.62
CA VAL A 511 -6.70 11.55 16.23
C VAL A 511 -7.62 12.69 15.79
N GLN A 512 -8.76 12.88 16.46
CA GLN A 512 -9.71 13.95 16.09
C GLN A 512 -9.24 15.34 16.57
N ARG A 513 -8.27 15.40 17.47
CA ARG A 513 -7.58 16.63 17.87
C ARG A 513 -6.09 16.52 17.54
N LYS A 514 -5.52 17.56 16.93
CA LYS A 514 -4.10 17.61 16.56
C LYS A 514 -3.20 17.56 17.79
N GLY A 515 -2.08 16.84 17.66
CA GLY A 515 -1.08 16.68 18.70
C GLY A 515 -1.27 15.41 19.53
N GLY A 516 -1.86 14.36 18.94
CA GLY A 516 -2.00 13.05 19.55
C GLY A 516 -0.66 12.46 20.00
N ARG A 517 -0.67 11.77 21.15
CA ARG A 517 0.50 11.13 21.77
C ARG A 517 0.49 9.64 21.52
N LEU A 518 1.66 9.10 21.23
CA LEU A 518 1.87 7.68 20.97
C LEU A 518 2.19 6.93 22.27
N SER A 519 1.65 5.71 22.39
CA SER A 519 2.04 4.75 23.44
C SER A 519 2.07 3.33 22.87
N THR A 520 2.74 2.41 23.57
CA THR A 520 2.70 0.99 23.23
C THR A 520 1.58 0.31 24.00
N ARG A 521 0.57 -0.19 23.29
CA ARG A 521 -0.60 -0.89 23.85
C ARG A 521 -0.27 -2.29 24.33
N ALA A 522 0.53 -3.01 23.55
CA ALA A 522 0.98 -4.36 23.82
C ALA A 522 2.18 -4.70 22.94
N SER A 523 2.95 -5.70 23.38
CA SER A 523 4.02 -6.29 22.59
C SER A 523 3.85 -7.80 22.55
N PHE A 524 4.17 -8.41 21.38
CA PHE A 524 4.11 -9.84 21.16
C PHE A 524 5.38 -10.33 20.49
N ILE A 525 5.80 -11.53 20.85
CA ILE A 525 6.96 -12.22 20.25
C ILE A 525 6.49 -13.51 19.60
N VAL A 526 7.01 -13.78 18.40
CA VAL A 526 6.90 -15.05 17.68
C VAL A 526 8.29 -15.63 17.50
N GLU A 527 8.44 -16.92 17.76
CA GLU A 527 9.66 -17.68 17.48
C GLU A 527 9.59 -18.35 16.12
N PRO A 528 10.71 -18.49 15.37
CA PRO A 528 10.67 -19.00 13.99
C PRO A 528 10.24 -20.46 13.86
N HIS A 529 10.22 -21.21 14.96
CA HIS A 529 9.91 -22.64 14.95
C HIS A 529 8.51 -22.97 15.48
N ALA A 530 7.76 -21.97 15.89
CA ALA A 530 6.41 -22.15 16.40
C ALA A 530 5.55 -20.93 16.05
N PRO A 531 4.44 -21.08 15.32
CA PRO A 531 3.49 -20.01 15.06
C PRO A 531 2.67 -19.69 16.32
N LYS A 532 3.36 -19.38 17.40
CA LYS A 532 2.79 -19.13 18.73
C LYS A 532 3.19 -17.74 19.23
N LEU A 533 2.24 -17.08 19.86
CA LEU A 533 2.39 -15.71 20.37
C LEU A 533 2.71 -15.73 21.86
N HIS A 534 3.77 -15.03 22.24
CA HIS A 534 4.11 -14.75 23.61
C HIS A 534 3.97 -13.24 23.85
N ARG A 535 3.28 -12.85 24.92
CA ARG A 535 3.21 -11.45 25.31
C ARG A 535 4.53 -11.05 25.94
N ALA A 536 5.15 -9.94 25.45
CA ALA A 536 6.43 -9.42 25.92
C ALA A 536 6.25 -8.34 27.00
#